data_7f86946fa3b7abfda878a5668e6e9b31
#
_entry.id   7f86946fa3b7abfda878a5668e6e9b31
#
_cell.length_a   1.000
_cell.length_b   1.000
_cell.length_c   1.000
_cell.angle_alpha   90.00
_cell.angle_beta   90.00
_cell.angle_gamma   90.00
#
_symmetry.space_group_name_H-M   'P 1'
#
loop_
_entity.id
_entity.type
_entity.pdbx_description
1 polymer ?
#
loop_
_entity_poly.entity_id
_entity_poly.type
_entity_poly.pdbx_seq_one_letter_code
_entity_poly.pdbx_strand_id
1 'polypeptide(L)'
;MEFMIRKAEPKDIPDLCFLLGELSGHTLTPADVEDRLRMIEESAIDELYVYEQENTLQGLLGFRIRENVEEPSRYGEISVLITKPEMRQLGVGRVLMEFAEQRARDLGCKGTWLVSGFGREEEAHKFYTRLGYKATGYRFVKPL
;
A
#
# COMPACT_ATOMS: atom_id res chain seq x y z
N MET A 1 20.95 10.17 -0.01
CA MET A 1 19.95 10.92 -0.77
C MET A 1 18.66 11.03 0.01
N GLU A 2 18.08 12.20 -0.01
CA GLU A 2 16.88 12.44 0.76
C GLU A 2 15.64 11.92 0.04
N PHE A 3 14.71 11.42 0.80
CA PHE A 3 13.41 11.02 0.28
C PHE A 3 12.31 11.64 1.14
N MET A 4 11.08 11.61 0.60
CA MET A 4 9.91 12.09 1.32
C MET A 4 8.76 11.10 1.13
N ILE A 5 8.06 10.78 2.22
CA ILE A 5 6.79 10.08 2.14
C ILE A 5 5.71 11.12 2.40
N ARG A 6 4.80 11.26 1.46
CA ARG A 6 3.73 12.25 1.53
C ARG A 6 2.45 11.67 0.94
N LYS A 7 1.32 12.31 1.20
CA LYS A 7 0.06 11.88 0.60
C LYS A 7 0.11 12.10 -0.92
N ALA A 8 -0.54 11.19 -1.66
CA ALA A 8 -0.66 11.30 -3.10
C ALA A 8 -1.49 12.53 -3.47
N GLU A 9 -1.12 13.18 -4.56
CA GLU A 9 -1.74 14.40 -5.06
C GLU A 9 -2.08 14.26 -6.54
N PRO A 10 -2.95 15.13 -7.09
CA PRO A 10 -3.30 15.06 -8.51
C PRO A 10 -2.10 15.13 -9.47
N LYS A 11 -1.03 15.83 -9.09
CA LYS A 11 0.20 15.89 -9.91
C LYS A 11 0.86 14.52 -10.10
N ASP A 12 0.52 13.56 -9.24
CA ASP A 12 1.12 12.23 -9.27
C ASP A 12 0.39 11.28 -10.23
N ILE A 13 -0.72 11.70 -10.82
CA ILE A 13 -1.57 10.82 -11.63
C ILE A 13 -0.81 10.04 -12.70
N PRO A 14 0.09 10.65 -13.50
CA PRO A 14 0.82 9.86 -14.51
C PRO A 14 1.62 8.70 -13.91
N ASP A 15 2.35 8.96 -12.82
CA ASP A 15 3.13 7.91 -12.14
C ASP A 15 2.25 6.88 -11.48
N LEU A 16 1.11 7.31 -10.93
CA LEU A 16 0.15 6.39 -10.30
C LEU A 16 -0.50 5.46 -11.32
N CYS A 17 -0.80 5.95 -12.53
CA CYS A 17 -1.30 5.11 -13.61
C CYS A 17 -0.34 3.96 -13.90
N PHE A 18 0.96 4.26 -13.96
CA PHE A 18 1.99 3.27 -14.21
C PHE A 18 2.09 2.28 -13.05
N LEU A 19 2.26 2.77 -11.82
CA LEU A 19 2.47 1.90 -10.65
C LEU A 19 1.25 1.01 -10.36
N LEU A 20 0.06 1.58 -10.38
CA LEU A 20 -1.16 0.80 -10.14
C LEU A 20 -1.45 -0.17 -11.26
N GLY A 21 -1.12 0.21 -12.50
CA GLY A 21 -1.25 -0.68 -13.65
C GLY A 21 -0.34 -1.90 -13.55
N GLU A 22 0.89 -1.70 -13.06
CA GLU A 22 1.83 -2.80 -12.81
C GLU A 22 1.27 -3.80 -11.80
N LEU A 23 0.64 -3.31 -10.74
CA LEU A 23 0.07 -4.18 -9.71
C LEU A 23 -1.17 -4.93 -10.19
N SER A 24 -2.09 -4.23 -10.85
CA SER A 24 -3.38 -4.80 -11.25
C SER A 24 -3.31 -5.64 -12.52
N GLY A 25 -2.29 -5.42 -13.34
CA GLY A 25 -2.20 -6.03 -14.67
C GLY A 25 -3.15 -5.39 -15.69
N HIS A 26 -3.78 -4.29 -15.34
CA HIS A 26 -4.70 -3.56 -16.20
C HIS A 26 -4.17 -2.18 -16.53
N THR A 27 -4.48 -1.67 -17.72
CA THR A 27 -4.16 -0.29 -18.05
C THR A 27 -5.14 0.63 -17.34
N LEU A 28 -4.62 1.55 -16.54
CA LEU A 28 -5.42 2.56 -15.86
C LEU A 28 -5.29 3.90 -16.56
N THR A 29 -6.42 4.54 -16.83
CA THR A 29 -6.43 5.87 -17.43
C THR A 29 -6.27 6.94 -16.36
N PRO A 30 -5.85 8.16 -16.73
CA PRO A 30 -5.83 9.28 -15.78
C PRO A 30 -7.18 9.50 -15.10
N ALA A 31 -8.28 9.32 -15.84
CA ALA A 31 -9.62 9.46 -15.26
C ALA A 31 -9.90 8.41 -14.18
N ASP A 32 -9.45 7.16 -14.39
CA ASP A 32 -9.59 6.10 -13.40
C ASP A 32 -8.86 6.47 -12.11
N VAL A 33 -7.62 6.95 -12.24
CA VAL A 33 -6.79 7.29 -11.07
C VAL A 33 -7.34 8.53 -10.38
N GLU A 34 -7.80 9.52 -11.13
CA GLU A 34 -8.42 10.71 -10.55
C GLU A 34 -9.63 10.32 -9.69
N ASP A 35 -10.46 9.42 -10.21
CA ASP A 35 -11.62 8.90 -9.48
C ASP A 35 -11.21 8.19 -8.19
N ARG A 36 -10.15 7.38 -8.26
CA ARG A 36 -9.63 6.69 -7.06
C ARG A 36 -9.08 7.67 -6.03
N LEU A 37 -8.36 8.71 -6.47
CA LEU A 37 -7.85 9.72 -5.55
C LEU A 37 -9.00 10.48 -4.86
N ARG A 38 -10.07 10.76 -5.60
CA ARG A 38 -11.24 11.41 -5.02
C ARG A 38 -11.90 10.52 -3.98
N MET A 39 -12.02 9.22 -4.28
CA MET A 39 -12.58 8.24 -3.34
C MET A 39 -11.77 8.22 -2.03
N ILE A 40 -10.46 8.23 -2.15
CA ILE A 40 -9.57 8.21 -0.98
C ILE A 40 -9.68 9.51 -0.18
N GLU A 41 -9.71 10.65 -0.87
CA GLU A 41 -9.84 11.96 -0.21
C GLU A 41 -11.14 12.06 0.60
N GLU A 42 -12.22 11.48 0.09
CA GLU A 42 -13.52 11.49 0.76
C GLU A 42 -13.66 10.40 1.82
N SER A 43 -12.75 9.43 1.87
CA SER A 43 -12.82 8.30 2.78
C SER A 43 -12.33 8.67 4.17
N ALA A 44 -13.05 8.21 5.19
CA ALA A 44 -12.63 8.36 6.59
C ALA A 44 -11.61 7.28 7.00
N ILE A 45 -11.42 6.25 6.17
CA ILE A 45 -10.60 5.09 6.54
C ILE A 45 -9.41 4.83 5.61
N ASP A 46 -9.41 5.42 4.40
CA ASP A 46 -8.35 5.18 3.41
C ASP A 46 -7.35 6.31 3.33
N GLU A 47 -6.08 5.95 3.20
CA GLU A 47 -4.98 6.89 2.97
C GLU A 47 -4.08 6.33 1.89
N LEU A 48 -3.50 7.21 1.08
CA LEU A 48 -2.59 6.81 0.02
C LEU A 48 -1.35 7.70 0.07
N TYR A 49 -0.18 7.06 0.18
CA TYR A 49 1.10 7.74 0.32
C TYR A 49 2.03 7.37 -0.81
N VAL A 50 2.88 8.30 -1.20
CA VAL A 50 3.91 8.09 -2.20
C VAL A 50 5.29 8.28 -1.58
N TYR A 51 6.26 7.51 -2.07
CA TYR A 51 7.66 7.65 -1.72
C TYR A 51 8.33 8.40 -2.85
N GLU A 52 8.75 9.62 -2.59
CA GLU A 52 9.35 10.50 -3.58
C GLU A 52 10.82 10.73 -3.27
N GLN A 53 11.65 10.62 -4.31
CA GLN A 53 13.07 10.87 -4.22
C GLN A 53 13.51 11.54 -5.52
N GLU A 54 14.18 12.68 -5.43
CA GLU A 54 14.63 13.44 -6.59
C GLU A 54 13.49 13.74 -7.58
N ASN A 55 12.35 14.18 -7.05
CA ASN A 55 11.14 14.49 -7.82
C ASN A 55 10.58 13.32 -8.64
N THR A 56 10.95 12.09 -8.25
CA THR A 56 10.47 10.88 -8.91
C THR A 56 9.81 9.97 -7.89
N LEU A 57 8.64 9.42 -8.23
CA LEU A 57 7.98 8.46 -7.35
C LEU A 57 8.63 7.09 -7.48
N GLN A 58 9.07 6.54 -6.36
CA GLN A 58 9.73 5.24 -6.30
C GLN A 58 8.82 4.16 -5.72
N GLY A 59 7.75 4.55 -5.04
CA GLY A 59 6.86 3.60 -4.41
C GLY A 59 5.53 4.21 -3.99
N LEU A 60 4.62 3.34 -3.61
CA LEU A 60 3.24 3.68 -3.27
C LEU A 60 2.78 2.81 -2.12
N LEU A 61 2.10 3.42 -1.16
CA LEU A 61 1.53 2.73 0.01
C LEU A 61 0.07 3.13 0.16
N GLY A 62 -0.83 2.15 0.13
CA GLY A 62 -2.22 2.32 0.56
C GLY A 62 -2.38 1.81 1.98
N PHE A 63 -3.07 2.56 2.81
CA PHE A 63 -3.33 2.23 4.21
C PHE A 63 -4.81 2.38 4.48
N ARG A 64 -5.41 1.39 5.14
CA ARG A 64 -6.84 1.42 5.47
C ARG A 64 -7.06 1.05 6.91
N ILE A 65 -7.86 1.83 7.61
CA ILE A 65 -8.24 1.54 8.99
C ILE A 65 -9.33 0.47 8.98
N ARG A 66 -9.15 -0.58 9.79
CA ARG A 66 -10.12 -1.67 9.92
C ARG A 66 -10.56 -1.80 11.37
N GLU A 67 -11.84 -1.56 11.61
CA GLU A 67 -12.46 -1.79 12.92
C GLU A 67 -13.11 -3.17 12.89
N ASN A 68 -12.84 -3.99 13.88
CA ASN A 68 -13.38 -5.34 13.95
C ASN A 68 -14.66 -5.36 14.78
N VAL A 69 -15.65 -6.10 14.31
CA VAL A 69 -16.93 -6.24 15.02
C VAL A 69 -16.87 -7.35 16.07
N GLU A 70 -16.14 -8.44 15.76
CA GLU A 70 -16.03 -9.61 16.61
C GLU A 70 -15.19 -9.41 17.87
N GLU A 71 -14.39 -8.32 17.89
CA GLU A 71 -13.67 -7.90 19.07
C GLU A 71 -13.43 -6.39 18.98
N PRO A 72 -13.31 -5.68 20.11
CA PRO A 72 -13.06 -4.24 20.07
C PRO A 72 -11.60 -3.93 19.74
N SER A 73 -11.25 -4.06 18.48
CA SER A 73 -9.88 -3.86 18.02
C SER A 73 -9.84 -3.11 16.69
N ARG A 74 -8.75 -2.37 16.50
CA ARG A 74 -8.47 -1.64 15.28
C ARG A 74 -7.16 -2.15 14.71
N TYR A 75 -7.14 -2.36 13.38
CA TYR A 75 -5.95 -2.75 12.64
C TYR A 75 -5.72 -1.81 11.47
N GLY A 76 -4.46 -1.68 11.05
CA GLY A 76 -4.12 -1.01 9.81
C GLY A 76 -3.93 -2.05 8.72
N GLU A 77 -4.71 -1.95 7.66
CA GLU A 77 -4.53 -2.81 6.48
C GLU A 77 -3.61 -2.12 5.49
N ILE A 78 -2.58 -2.85 5.03
CA ILE A 78 -1.76 -2.40 3.92
C ILE A 78 -2.53 -2.80 2.66
N SER A 79 -3.29 -1.86 2.10
CA SER A 79 -4.17 -2.14 0.95
C SER A 79 -3.42 -2.15 -0.37
N VAL A 80 -2.32 -1.41 -0.46
CA VAL A 80 -1.46 -1.34 -1.64
C VAL A 80 -0.02 -1.18 -1.17
N LEU A 81 0.90 -1.95 -1.75
CA LEU A 81 2.33 -1.73 -1.58
C LEU A 81 3.01 -2.02 -2.91
N ILE A 82 3.57 -0.98 -3.51
CA ILE A 82 4.23 -1.11 -4.80
C ILE A 82 5.56 -0.35 -4.75
N THR A 83 6.61 -0.96 -5.29
CA THR A 83 7.86 -0.27 -5.56
C THR A 83 8.18 -0.43 -7.04
N LYS A 84 8.81 0.57 -7.64
CA LYS A 84 9.28 0.42 -9.02
C LYS A 84 10.21 -0.77 -9.12
N PRO A 85 10.16 -1.56 -10.23
CA PRO A 85 11.01 -2.74 -10.37
C PRO A 85 12.50 -2.46 -10.12
N GLU A 86 13.02 -1.35 -10.64
CA GLU A 86 14.41 -0.95 -10.47
C GLU A 86 14.75 -0.54 -9.04
N MET A 87 13.74 -0.29 -8.22
CA MET A 87 13.93 0.11 -6.81
C MET A 87 13.71 -1.05 -5.84
N ARG A 88 13.36 -2.22 -6.34
CA ARG A 88 13.19 -3.40 -5.49
C ARG A 88 14.51 -3.79 -4.87
N GLN A 89 14.46 -4.23 -3.61
CA GLN A 89 15.64 -4.61 -2.81
C GLN A 89 16.55 -3.43 -2.43
N LEU A 90 16.14 -2.19 -2.73
CA LEU A 90 16.86 -1.00 -2.30
C LEU A 90 16.24 -0.37 -1.05
N GLY A 91 15.32 -1.09 -0.40
CA GLY A 91 14.78 -0.68 0.89
C GLY A 91 13.53 0.20 0.85
N VAL A 92 13.03 0.57 -0.33
CA VAL A 92 11.84 1.43 -0.45
C VAL A 92 10.61 0.77 0.18
N GLY A 93 10.36 -0.50 -0.15
CA GLY A 93 9.23 -1.24 0.42
C GLY A 93 9.30 -1.35 1.93
N ARG A 94 10.48 -1.62 2.47
CA ARG A 94 10.69 -1.70 3.91
C ARG A 94 10.39 -0.37 4.60
N VAL A 95 10.89 0.72 4.04
CA VAL A 95 10.65 2.06 4.59
C VAL A 95 9.16 2.39 4.58
N LEU A 96 8.46 2.04 3.50
CA LEU A 96 7.02 2.24 3.41
C LEU A 96 6.27 1.41 4.46
N MET A 97 6.68 0.16 4.67
CA MET A 97 6.06 -0.69 5.70
C MET A 97 6.30 -0.14 7.11
N GLU A 98 7.51 0.33 7.38
CA GLU A 98 7.82 0.95 8.68
C GLU A 98 6.97 2.20 8.90
N PHE A 99 6.77 2.99 7.84
CA PHE A 99 5.89 4.16 7.90
C PHE A 99 4.45 3.74 8.23
N ALA A 100 3.93 2.71 7.56
CA ALA A 100 2.59 2.21 7.79
C ALA A 100 2.42 1.70 9.23
N GLU A 101 3.41 0.99 9.76
CA GLU A 101 3.37 0.49 11.14
C GLU A 101 3.37 1.64 12.15
N GLN A 102 4.16 2.67 11.90
CA GLN A 102 4.16 3.84 12.77
C GLN A 102 2.81 4.58 12.70
N ARG A 103 2.25 4.70 11.50
CA ARG A 103 0.92 5.29 11.31
C ARG A 103 -0.13 4.51 12.10
N ALA A 104 -0.05 3.18 12.05
CA ALA A 104 -0.95 2.31 12.79
C ALA A 104 -0.83 2.54 14.30
N ARG A 105 0.40 2.65 14.82
CA ARG A 105 0.62 2.95 16.23
C ARG A 105 0.01 4.29 16.62
N ASP A 106 0.23 5.30 15.81
CA ASP A 106 -0.30 6.65 16.06
C ASP A 106 -1.82 6.68 16.10
N LEU A 107 -2.47 5.79 15.36
CA LEU A 107 -3.93 5.68 15.30
C LEU A 107 -4.51 4.70 16.33
N GLY A 108 -3.67 4.14 17.21
CA GLY A 108 -4.12 3.20 18.22
C GLY A 108 -4.46 1.82 17.69
N CYS A 109 -3.89 1.44 16.56
CA CYS A 109 -4.10 0.11 16.00
C CYS A 109 -3.38 -0.95 16.84
N LYS A 110 -3.98 -2.12 16.94
CA LYS A 110 -3.43 -3.28 17.63
C LYS A 110 -2.34 -3.96 16.80
N GLY A 111 -2.42 -3.83 15.48
CA GLY A 111 -1.46 -4.40 14.55
C GLY A 111 -1.73 -3.96 13.13
N THR A 112 -1.01 -4.56 12.20
CA THR A 112 -1.18 -4.36 10.77
C THR A 112 -1.37 -5.70 10.08
N TRP A 113 -2.06 -5.71 8.93
CA TRP A 113 -2.21 -6.92 8.13
C TRP A 113 -2.32 -6.56 6.65
N LEU A 114 -2.12 -7.57 5.81
CA LEU A 114 -2.21 -7.41 4.37
C LEU A 114 -2.59 -8.73 3.71
N VAL A 115 -3.00 -8.65 2.46
CA VAL A 115 -3.23 -9.81 1.61
C VAL A 115 -2.16 -9.79 0.53
N SER A 116 -1.36 -10.85 0.46
CA SER A 116 -0.36 -11.04 -0.60
C SER A 116 -0.97 -11.87 -1.71
N GLY A 117 -1.06 -11.28 -2.92
CA GLY A 117 -1.62 -11.96 -4.08
C GLY A 117 -0.66 -12.98 -4.68
N PHE A 118 -1.17 -13.76 -5.64
CA PHE A 118 -0.35 -14.71 -6.38
C PHE A 118 0.50 -14.00 -7.44
N GLY A 119 1.59 -14.64 -7.85
CA GLY A 119 2.47 -14.15 -8.90
C GLY A 119 3.92 -14.04 -8.47
N ARG A 120 4.18 -13.46 -7.32
CA ARG A 120 5.52 -13.31 -6.75
C ARG A 120 5.54 -13.76 -5.31
N GLU A 121 4.76 -14.79 -4.98
CA GLU A 121 4.53 -15.21 -3.60
C GLU A 121 5.82 -15.60 -2.87
N GLU A 122 6.76 -16.28 -3.52
CA GLU A 122 8.00 -16.67 -2.86
C GLU A 122 8.78 -15.44 -2.39
N GLU A 123 8.97 -14.48 -3.28
CA GLU A 123 9.70 -13.24 -3.00
C GLU A 123 8.96 -12.38 -1.98
N ALA A 124 7.64 -12.23 -2.17
CA ALA A 124 6.80 -11.43 -1.28
C ALA A 124 6.74 -12.05 0.12
N HIS A 125 6.59 -13.38 0.21
CA HIS A 125 6.53 -14.06 1.51
C HIS A 125 7.84 -13.90 2.27
N LYS A 126 8.99 -13.98 1.61
CA LYS A 126 10.28 -13.74 2.25
C LYS A 126 10.35 -12.32 2.78
N PHE A 127 9.91 -11.34 1.98
CA PHE A 127 9.91 -9.94 2.37
C PHE A 127 9.08 -9.71 3.63
N TYR A 128 7.83 -10.17 3.63
CA TYR A 128 6.93 -9.96 4.77
C TYR A 128 7.37 -10.75 6.00
N THR A 129 7.85 -11.98 5.82
CA THR A 129 8.35 -12.79 6.92
C THR A 129 9.54 -12.12 7.62
N ARG A 130 10.45 -11.51 6.86
CA ARG A 130 11.58 -10.78 7.43
C ARG A 130 11.14 -9.57 8.25
N LEU A 131 9.99 -8.99 7.91
CA LEU A 131 9.42 -7.87 8.65
C LEU A 131 8.61 -8.33 9.88
N GLY A 132 8.49 -9.63 10.11
CA GLY A 132 7.78 -10.19 11.25
C GLY A 132 6.33 -10.58 10.99
N TYR A 133 5.90 -10.56 9.75
CA TYR A 133 4.53 -10.95 9.39
C TYR A 133 4.41 -12.46 9.29
N LYS A 134 3.24 -12.98 9.67
CA LYS A 134 2.92 -14.41 9.60
C LYS A 134 1.63 -14.58 8.79
N ALA A 135 1.59 -15.63 7.98
CA ALA A 135 0.36 -15.99 7.26
C ALA A 135 -0.64 -16.58 8.25
N THR A 136 -1.82 -15.98 8.37
CA THR A 136 -2.83 -16.40 9.34
C THR A 136 -4.15 -16.79 8.70
N GLY A 137 -4.30 -16.70 7.38
CA GLY A 137 -5.55 -17.04 6.72
C GLY A 137 -5.43 -17.01 5.22
N TYR A 138 -6.54 -17.35 4.56
CA TYR A 138 -6.64 -17.35 3.10
C TYR A 138 -7.77 -16.43 2.68
N ARG A 139 -7.59 -15.81 1.50
CA ARG A 139 -8.61 -14.98 0.90
C ARG A 139 -9.42 -15.81 -0.11
N PHE A 140 -10.74 -15.82 0.07
CA PHE A 140 -11.65 -16.49 -0.87
C PHE A 140 -12.41 -15.42 -1.66
N VAL A 141 -12.40 -15.51 -2.98
CA VAL A 141 -13.06 -14.54 -3.86
C VAL A 141 -13.97 -15.28 -4.83
N LYS A 142 -15.15 -14.73 -5.03
CA LYS A 142 -16.09 -15.24 -6.03
C LYS A 142 -16.57 -14.09 -6.89
N PRO A 143 -16.24 -14.06 -8.18
CA PRO A 143 -16.81 -13.06 -9.09
C PRO A 143 -18.33 -13.24 -9.20
N LEU A 144 -19.05 -12.16 -9.31
CA LEU A 144 -20.51 -12.17 -9.41
C LEU A 144 -20.97 -11.62 -10.76
#